data_170b96af6be51faaad1a30d73bfcf347
#
_entry.id   170b96af6be51faaad1a30d73bfcf347
#
_cell.length_a   1.000
_cell.length_b   1.000
_cell.length_c   1.000
_cell.angle_alpha   90.00
_cell.angle_beta   90.00
_cell.angle_gamma   90.00
#
_symmetry.space_group_name_H-M   'P 1'
#
loop_
_entity.id
_entity.type
_entity.pdbx_description
1 polymer ?
#
loop_
_entity_poly.entity_id
_entity_poly.type
_entity_poly.pdbx_seq_one_letter_code
_entity_poly.pdbx_strand_id
1 'polypeptide(L)'
;MLKSLYLYALFLIATLSFNGVAAQNIAQGVRVVVIDAGHGGPKFPGAHYRGVYEKDLNLQIALKLGALIEKEIPQLKVVYTRKTDKQFSESLTQDLQARADIANKAGGDLFISIHTNAAASASARGVETLIMGESPLEKNANERALYYNNQEELLDMSNEKTAAIVRAYIQNLQFTYGEYSEAMARLVQKHYVKSGRHNRGVKRQPLKVLYATDMPGILTEIGFLSNSEEYAYMNSAKGQAQIARALCDAVKDYVAFVRGTLLVDDDAIYEQADADVAEPAAASDKADKGSVKTGKAKQEKTFYAVQLIASAKRVPPKDRQFKSYRGKVTEFVTGGRFRYKYCVGRFDTRKQAEAKLAEVRREFRDAFVVSCRGDRIVQ
;
A
#
# COMPACT_ATOMS: atom_id res chain seq x y z
N MET A 1 9.68 -44.50 3.60
CA MET A 1 10.36 -43.31 4.11
C MET A 1 11.21 -42.58 3.05
N LEU A 2 12.11 -43.23 2.30
CA LEU A 2 12.93 -42.55 1.28
C LEU A 2 12.15 -41.87 0.16
N LYS A 3 11.05 -42.48 -0.37
CA LYS A 3 10.22 -41.88 -1.42
C LYS A 3 9.49 -40.62 -1.01
N SER A 4 9.12 -40.50 0.29
CA SER A 4 8.49 -39.30 0.83
C SER A 4 9.47 -38.13 0.98
N LEU A 5 10.73 -38.43 1.33
CA LEU A 5 11.79 -37.41 1.42
C LEU A 5 12.14 -36.80 0.05
N TYR A 6 12.15 -37.63 -1.00
CA TYR A 6 12.39 -37.15 -2.37
C TYR A 6 11.28 -36.24 -2.90
N LEU A 7 10.02 -36.52 -2.54
CA LEU A 7 8.89 -35.67 -2.94
C LEU A 7 8.93 -34.29 -2.24
N TYR A 8 9.32 -34.26 -0.95
CA TYR A 8 9.49 -33.00 -0.21
C TYR A 8 10.69 -32.19 -0.74
N ALA A 9 11.80 -32.85 -1.07
CA ALA A 9 12.97 -32.19 -1.65
C ALA A 9 12.68 -31.61 -3.04
N LEU A 10 11.94 -32.33 -3.90
CA LEU A 10 11.49 -31.83 -5.20
C LEU A 10 10.52 -30.66 -5.07
N PHE A 11 9.61 -30.68 -4.08
CA PHE A 11 8.70 -29.57 -3.83
C PHE A 11 9.42 -28.32 -3.30
N LEU A 12 10.43 -28.51 -2.44
CA LEU A 12 11.27 -27.42 -1.91
C LEU A 12 12.15 -26.80 -3.00
N ILE A 13 12.71 -27.61 -3.91
CA ILE A 13 13.51 -27.13 -5.05
C ILE A 13 12.62 -26.40 -6.06
N ALA A 14 11.40 -26.86 -6.32
CA ALA A 14 10.45 -26.20 -7.20
C ALA A 14 10.01 -24.83 -6.66
N THR A 15 9.78 -24.71 -5.35
CA THR A 15 9.40 -23.42 -4.73
C THR A 15 10.58 -22.42 -4.70
N LEU A 16 11.81 -22.90 -4.48
CA LEU A 16 13.00 -22.06 -4.53
C LEU A 16 13.32 -21.57 -5.95
N SER A 17 13.03 -22.39 -6.96
CA SER A 17 13.23 -22.02 -8.38
C SER A 17 12.20 -21.00 -8.87
N PHE A 18 10.94 -21.09 -8.40
CA PHE A 18 9.87 -20.15 -8.77
C PHE A 18 10.13 -18.74 -8.24
N ASN A 19 10.56 -18.63 -6.98
CA ASN A 19 10.86 -17.32 -6.37
C ASN A 19 12.09 -16.64 -7.03
N GLY A 20 13.07 -17.44 -7.47
CA GLY A 20 14.25 -16.92 -8.18
C GLY A 20 13.94 -16.37 -9.58
N VAL A 21 12.98 -16.96 -10.29
CA VAL A 21 12.58 -16.51 -11.64
C VAL A 21 11.78 -15.21 -11.58
N ALA A 22 10.87 -15.06 -10.61
CA ALA A 22 10.09 -13.83 -10.43
C ALA A 22 11.02 -12.65 -10.06
N ALA A 23 11.91 -12.82 -9.08
CA ALA A 23 12.88 -11.80 -8.68
C ALA A 23 13.88 -11.44 -9.81
N GLN A 24 14.31 -12.42 -10.64
CA GLN A 24 15.16 -12.16 -11.80
C GLN A 24 14.44 -11.36 -12.90
N ASN A 25 13.13 -11.57 -13.10
CA ASN A 25 12.36 -10.83 -14.09
C ASN A 25 12.24 -9.35 -13.73
N ILE A 26 12.05 -9.02 -12.46
CA ILE A 26 12.01 -7.62 -12.00
C ILE A 26 13.38 -6.94 -12.20
N ALA A 27 14.47 -7.63 -11.89
CA ALA A 27 15.83 -7.12 -12.09
C ALA A 27 16.18 -6.84 -13.57
N GLN A 28 15.47 -7.44 -14.52
CA GLN A 28 15.61 -7.18 -15.97
C GLN A 28 14.87 -5.92 -16.45
N GLY A 29 14.09 -5.29 -15.58
CA GLY A 29 13.30 -4.10 -15.86
C GLY A 29 11.84 -4.39 -16.24
N VAL A 30 11.03 -3.34 -16.27
CA VAL A 30 9.61 -3.41 -16.63
C VAL A 30 9.45 -3.56 -18.13
N ARG A 31 8.69 -4.54 -18.58
CA ARG A 31 8.36 -4.82 -19.98
C ARG A 31 6.87 -4.84 -20.25
N VAL A 32 6.08 -5.33 -19.29
CA VAL A 32 4.63 -5.49 -19.40
C VAL A 32 3.95 -4.78 -18.25
N VAL A 33 3.15 -3.76 -18.54
CA VAL A 33 2.29 -3.08 -17.58
C VAL A 33 0.86 -3.54 -17.80
N VAL A 34 0.22 -4.07 -16.75
CA VAL A 34 -1.18 -4.47 -16.77
C VAL A 34 -2.01 -3.36 -16.12
N ILE A 35 -2.97 -2.83 -16.87
CA ILE A 35 -3.92 -1.82 -16.40
C ILE A 35 -5.27 -2.50 -16.18
N ASP A 36 -5.71 -2.48 -14.93
CA ASP A 36 -7.02 -2.97 -14.52
C ASP A 36 -7.96 -1.77 -14.31
N ALA A 37 -9.03 -1.72 -15.06
CA ALA A 37 -10.12 -0.79 -14.79
C ALA A 37 -11.07 -1.47 -13.80
N GLY A 38 -11.05 -1.06 -12.54
CA GLY A 38 -11.88 -1.65 -11.49
C GLY A 38 -13.36 -1.67 -11.84
N HIS A 39 -14.08 -2.64 -11.28
CA HIS A 39 -15.51 -2.87 -11.57
C HIS A 39 -15.81 -3.21 -13.04
N GLY A 40 -17.08 -3.25 -13.43
CA GLY A 40 -17.51 -3.49 -14.81
C GLY A 40 -18.75 -4.34 -14.90
N GLY A 41 -19.46 -4.20 -16.02
CA GLY A 41 -20.73 -4.86 -16.27
C GLY A 41 -21.87 -4.36 -15.38
N PRO A 42 -23.05 -4.96 -15.50
CA PRO A 42 -24.22 -4.58 -14.71
C PRO A 42 -24.15 -5.05 -13.26
N LYS A 43 -23.40 -6.14 -12.96
CA LYS A 43 -23.34 -6.75 -11.64
C LYS A 43 -22.42 -6.01 -10.68
N PHE A 44 -21.32 -5.46 -11.18
CA PHE A 44 -20.30 -4.77 -10.38
C PHE A 44 -20.07 -3.34 -10.89
N PRO A 45 -21.07 -2.44 -10.74
CA PRO A 45 -20.96 -1.08 -11.25
C PRO A 45 -20.02 -0.20 -10.43
N GLY A 46 -19.65 -0.59 -9.21
CA GLY A 46 -18.97 0.25 -8.24
C GLY A 46 -19.87 1.35 -7.69
N ALA A 47 -19.26 2.38 -7.10
CA ALA A 47 -19.95 3.56 -6.63
C ALA A 47 -20.64 4.32 -7.77
N HIS A 48 -21.67 5.10 -7.40
CA HIS A 48 -22.32 5.98 -8.39
C HIS A 48 -22.70 7.33 -7.78
N TYR A 49 -22.68 8.36 -8.61
CA TYR A 49 -23.11 9.70 -8.24
C TYR A 49 -23.62 10.45 -9.47
N ARG A 50 -24.85 11.04 -9.36
CA ARG A 50 -25.48 11.83 -10.44
C ARG A 50 -25.49 11.11 -11.80
N GLY A 51 -25.73 9.82 -11.81
CA GLY A 51 -25.83 9.01 -13.05
C GLY A 51 -24.48 8.57 -13.65
N VAL A 52 -23.34 8.92 -13.01
CA VAL A 52 -22.02 8.43 -13.38
C VAL A 52 -21.64 7.28 -12.46
N TYR A 53 -21.18 6.19 -13.02
CA TYR A 53 -20.70 5.03 -12.30
C TYR A 53 -19.17 5.00 -12.26
N GLU A 54 -18.65 4.49 -11.16
CA GLU A 54 -17.22 4.30 -10.95
C GLU A 54 -16.59 3.48 -12.09
N LYS A 55 -17.20 2.36 -12.49
CA LYS A 55 -16.72 1.50 -13.58
C LYS A 55 -16.45 2.26 -14.90
N ASP A 56 -17.23 3.32 -15.18
CA ASP A 56 -17.12 4.08 -16.41
C ASP A 56 -15.94 5.06 -16.34
N LEU A 57 -15.76 5.73 -15.20
CA LEU A 57 -14.61 6.61 -14.96
C LEU A 57 -13.31 5.81 -14.95
N ASN A 58 -13.29 4.69 -14.26
CA ASN A 58 -12.12 3.80 -14.20
C ASN A 58 -11.70 3.35 -15.61
N LEU A 59 -12.67 2.96 -16.45
CA LEU A 59 -12.41 2.54 -17.82
C LEU A 59 -11.87 3.68 -18.69
N GLN A 60 -12.48 4.86 -18.61
CA GLN A 60 -12.05 6.02 -19.40
C GLN A 60 -10.61 6.43 -19.06
N ILE A 61 -10.25 6.41 -17.77
CA ILE A 61 -8.90 6.76 -17.31
C ILE A 61 -7.90 5.67 -17.66
N ALA A 62 -8.27 4.40 -17.50
CA ALA A 62 -7.42 3.26 -17.87
C ALA A 62 -7.05 3.30 -19.36
N LEU A 63 -8.01 3.56 -20.24
CA LEU A 63 -7.76 3.68 -21.68
C LEU A 63 -6.86 4.88 -22.02
N LYS A 64 -7.05 6.03 -21.34
CA LYS A 64 -6.19 7.21 -21.53
C LYS A 64 -4.76 6.95 -21.03
N LEU A 65 -4.62 6.28 -19.88
CA LEU A 65 -3.32 5.91 -19.34
C LEU A 65 -2.56 4.99 -20.30
N GLY A 66 -3.21 3.93 -20.77
CA GLY A 66 -2.55 3.00 -21.68
C GLY A 66 -2.14 3.65 -23.00
N ALA A 67 -2.99 4.51 -23.58
CA ALA A 67 -2.63 5.26 -24.78
C ALA A 67 -1.41 6.19 -24.57
N LEU A 68 -1.29 6.80 -23.37
CA LEU A 68 -0.12 7.61 -23.02
C LEU A 68 1.14 6.74 -22.87
N ILE A 69 1.05 5.58 -22.22
CA ILE A 69 2.18 4.65 -22.05
C ILE A 69 2.64 4.14 -23.42
N GLU A 70 1.73 3.67 -24.26
CA GLU A 70 2.05 3.18 -25.61
C GLU A 70 2.73 4.26 -26.47
N LYS A 71 2.33 5.52 -26.32
CA LYS A 71 2.92 6.65 -27.05
C LYS A 71 4.30 7.05 -26.52
N GLU A 72 4.46 7.13 -25.20
CA GLU A 72 5.60 7.81 -24.57
C GLU A 72 6.65 6.86 -24.01
N ILE A 73 6.29 5.57 -23.83
CA ILE A 73 7.17 4.50 -23.37
C ILE A 73 6.98 3.28 -24.30
N PRO A 74 7.29 3.41 -25.60
CA PRO A 74 6.94 2.39 -26.60
C PRO A 74 7.60 1.02 -26.39
N GLN A 75 8.60 0.94 -25.50
CA GLN A 75 9.21 -0.33 -25.10
C GLN A 75 8.36 -1.12 -24.09
N LEU A 76 7.33 -0.51 -23.49
CA LEU A 76 6.40 -1.20 -22.60
C LEU A 76 5.21 -1.75 -23.39
N LYS A 77 4.92 -3.02 -23.18
CA LYS A 77 3.67 -3.64 -23.62
C LYS A 77 2.56 -3.30 -22.61
N VAL A 78 1.46 -2.70 -23.07
CA VAL A 78 0.27 -2.48 -22.24
C VAL A 78 -0.72 -3.62 -22.44
N VAL A 79 -1.17 -4.19 -21.32
CA VAL A 79 -2.23 -5.18 -21.28
C VAL A 79 -3.37 -4.61 -20.42
N TYR A 80 -4.60 -4.76 -20.87
CA TYR A 80 -5.78 -4.33 -20.10
C TYR A 80 -6.55 -5.56 -19.64
N THR A 81 -7.06 -5.53 -18.42
CA THR A 81 -8.01 -6.55 -17.98
C THR A 81 -9.32 -6.43 -18.76
N ARG A 82 -9.81 -5.21 -18.96
CA ARG A 82 -10.96 -4.91 -19.83
C ARG A 82 -10.77 -3.61 -20.62
N LYS A 83 -11.33 -3.58 -21.84
CA LYS A 83 -11.39 -2.36 -22.70
C LYS A 83 -12.82 -1.88 -22.96
N THR A 84 -13.81 -2.59 -22.41
CA THR A 84 -15.23 -2.28 -22.55
C THR A 84 -15.92 -2.43 -21.19
N ASP A 85 -17.18 -2.01 -21.09
CA ASP A 85 -17.99 -2.25 -19.90
C ASP A 85 -18.43 -3.72 -19.87
N LYS A 86 -17.64 -4.54 -19.14
CA LYS A 86 -17.92 -5.97 -18.94
C LYS A 86 -17.48 -6.46 -17.58
N GLN A 87 -18.13 -7.47 -17.07
CA GLN A 87 -17.69 -8.35 -16.00
C GLN A 87 -17.21 -9.70 -16.57
N PHE A 88 -16.44 -10.44 -15.80
CA PHE A 88 -15.92 -11.75 -16.21
C PHE A 88 -16.72 -12.91 -15.61
N SER A 89 -17.45 -12.67 -14.52
CA SER A 89 -18.25 -13.65 -13.80
C SER A 89 -19.44 -13.00 -13.10
N GLU A 90 -20.42 -13.80 -12.70
CA GLU A 90 -21.50 -13.40 -11.79
C GLU A 90 -21.05 -13.41 -10.32
N SER A 91 -19.94 -14.05 -10.01
CA SER A 91 -19.30 -14.07 -8.69
C SER A 91 -18.16 -13.06 -8.65
N LEU A 92 -18.19 -12.12 -7.68
CA LEU A 92 -17.13 -11.13 -7.52
C LEU A 92 -15.75 -11.77 -7.32
N THR A 93 -15.66 -12.82 -6.49
CA THR A 93 -14.41 -13.55 -6.28
C THR A 93 -13.85 -14.13 -7.59
N GLN A 94 -14.70 -14.67 -8.45
CA GLN A 94 -14.29 -15.20 -9.75
C GLN A 94 -13.96 -14.07 -10.75
N ASP A 95 -14.69 -12.95 -10.68
CA ASP A 95 -14.39 -11.76 -11.51
C ASP A 95 -13.00 -11.21 -11.19
N LEU A 96 -12.67 -11.04 -9.91
CA LEU A 96 -11.36 -10.58 -9.46
C LEU A 96 -10.24 -11.58 -9.81
N GLN A 97 -10.52 -12.89 -9.68
CA GLN A 97 -9.58 -13.93 -10.09
C GLN A 97 -9.30 -13.87 -11.60
N ALA A 98 -10.33 -13.70 -12.43
CA ALA A 98 -10.16 -13.59 -13.88
C ALA A 98 -9.29 -12.37 -14.29
N ARG A 99 -9.37 -11.26 -13.57
CA ARG A 99 -8.49 -10.09 -13.77
C ARG A 99 -7.03 -10.44 -13.46
N ALA A 100 -6.80 -11.07 -12.32
CA ALA A 100 -5.47 -11.54 -11.93
C ALA A 100 -4.92 -12.58 -12.92
N ASP A 101 -5.74 -13.52 -13.39
CA ASP A 101 -5.35 -14.53 -14.38
C ASP A 101 -4.92 -13.88 -15.70
N ILE A 102 -5.62 -12.83 -16.16
CA ILE A 102 -5.20 -12.04 -17.33
C ILE A 102 -3.82 -11.43 -17.11
N ALA A 103 -3.59 -10.84 -15.93
CA ALA A 103 -2.33 -10.22 -15.59
C ALA A 103 -1.18 -11.24 -15.52
N ASN A 104 -1.39 -12.34 -14.81
CA ASN A 104 -0.39 -13.41 -14.64
C ASN A 104 -0.08 -14.09 -15.97
N LYS A 105 -1.11 -14.41 -16.80
CA LYS A 105 -0.94 -15.00 -18.13
C LYS A 105 -0.20 -14.07 -19.09
N ALA A 106 -0.34 -12.77 -18.93
CA ALA A 106 0.39 -11.79 -19.73
C ALA A 106 1.88 -11.69 -19.35
N GLY A 107 2.29 -12.28 -18.22
CA GLY A 107 3.62 -12.12 -17.64
C GLY A 107 3.86 -10.66 -17.25
N GLY A 108 2.88 -10.05 -16.53
CA GLY A 108 2.96 -8.66 -16.11
C GLY A 108 4.14 -8.40 -15.16
N ASP A 109 4.82 -7.28 -15.35
CA ASP A 109 5.90 -6.81 -14.48
C ASP A 109 5.40 -5.70 -13.51
N LEU A 110 4.21 -5.15 -13.76
CA LEU A 110 3.51 -4.17 -12.91
C LEU A 110 2.01 -4.25 -13.14
N PHE A 111 1.23 -4.32 -12.06
CA PHE A 111 -0.23 -4.27 -12.07
C PHE A 111 -0.73 -2.96 -11.48
N ILE A 112 -1.58 -2.24 -12.21
CA ILE A 112 -2.20 -0.96 -11.78
C ILE A 112 -3.71 -1.10 -11.87
N SER A 113 -4.39 -1.23 -10.73
CA SER A 113 -5.85 -1.19 -10.65
C SER A 113 -6.32 0.25 -10.39
N ILE A 114 -7.25 0.73 -11.18
CA ILE A 114 -7.78 2.09 -11.12
C ILE A 114 -9.20 2.04 -10.59
N HIS A 115 -9.44 2.76 -9.50
CA HIS A 115 -10.70 2.86 -8.78
C HIS A 115 -11.08 4.31 -8.47
N THR A 116 -12.33 4.51 -8.09
CA THR A 116 -12.87 5.82 -7.71
C THR A 116 -13.64 5.68 -6.41
N ASN A 117 -13.12 6.25 -5.35
CA ASN A 117 -13.66 6.16 -4.01
C ASN A 117 -15.04 6.87 -3.87
N ALA A 118 -15.79 6.51 -2.84
CA ALA A 118 -16.94 7.28 -2.35
C ALA A 118 -17.01 7.22 -0.83
N ALA A 119 -17.67 8.18 -0.22
CA ALA A 119 -17.87 8.22 1.22
C ALA A 119 -19.24 8.79 1.56
N ALA A 120 -19.75 8.50 2.77
CA ALA A 120 -20.98 9.12 3.30
C ALA A 120 -20.85 10.64 3.44
N SER A 121 -19.65 11.13 3.76
CA SER A 121 -19.37 12.56 3.84
C SER A 121 -19.09 13.14 2.46
N ALA A 122 -19.86 14.11 2.03
CA ALA A 122 -19.62 14.87 0.79
C ALA A 122 -18.34 15.74 0.85
N SER A 123 -17.76 15.95 2.03
CA SER A 123 -16.49 16.66 2.19
C SER A 123 -15.26 15.77 1.99
N ALA A 124 -15.42 14.44 1.98
CA ALA A 124 -14.32 13.52 1.70
C ALA A 124 -13.73 13.80 0.31
N ARG A 125 -12.41 13.95 0.23
CA ARG A 125 -11.70 14.28 -1.01
C ARG A 125 -10.27 13.76 -0.99
N GLY A 126 -9.63 13.74 -2.14
CA GLY A 126 -8.23 13.40 -2.31
C GLY A 126 -8.01 12.03 -2.91
N VAL A 127 -6.76 11.71 -3.12
CA VAL A 127 -6.28 10.49 -3.77
C VAL A 127 -5.51 9.62 -2.79
N GLU A 128 -5.68 8.32 -2.90
CA GLU A 128 -4.93 7.36 -2.10
C GLU A 128 -4.48 6.17 -2.96
N THR A 129 -3.40 5.54 -2.58
CA THR A 129 -2.91 4.35 -3.28
C THR A 129 -2.74 3.21 -2.29
N LEU A 130 -3.30 2.06 -2.65
CA LEU A 130 -3.36 0.88 -1.82
C LEU A 130 -2.37 -0.16 -2.32
N ILE A 131 -1.67 -0.81 -1.41
CA ILE A 131 -0.77 -1.94 -1.68
C ILE A 131 -1.17 -3.14 -0.83
N MET A 132 -0.72 -4.32 -1.24
CA MET A 132 -0.99 -5.54 -0.49
C MET A 132 -0.41 -5.48 0.92
N GLY A 133 -1.23 -5.77 1.90
CA GLY A 133 -0.83 -5.85 3.30
C GLY A 133 -2.00 -5.73 4.27
N GLU A 134 -1.71 -5.80 5.55
CA GLU A 134 -2.64 -5.49 6.65
C GLU A 134 -2.08 -4.34 7.48
N SER A 135 -2.90 -3.35 7.81
CA SER A 135 -2.59 -2.32 8.79
C SER A 135 -3.63 -2.34 9.91
N PRO A 136 -3.21 -2.54 11.17
CA PRO A 136 -4.12 -2.50 12.30
C PRO A 136 -4.77 -1.12 12.53
N LEU A 137 -4.08 -0.04 12.12
CA LEU A 137 -4.56 1.35 12.24
C LEU A 137 -5.63 1.68 11.21
N GLU A 138 -5.55 1.06 10.04
CA GLU A 138 -6.47 1.29 8.94
C GLU A 138 -7.75 0.49 9.05
N LYS A 139 -7.77 -0.58 9.87
CA LYS A 139 -8.94 -1.44 10.02
C LYS A 139 -10.19 -0.65 10.43
N ASN A 140 -10.11 0.27 11.38
CA ASN A 140 -11.25 1.05 11.86
C ASN A 140 -11.60 2.27 10.99
N ALA A 141 -10.60 2.91 10.38
CA ALA A 141 -10.83 4.05 9.48
C ALA A 141 -11.29 3.58 8.10
N ASN A 142 -10.77 2.46 7.62
CA ASN A 142 -11.11 1.88 6.33
C ASN A 142 -12.40 1.07 6.34
N GLU A 143 -12.79 0.43 7.45
CA GLU A 143 -14.12 -0.20 7.57
C GLU A 143 -15.24 0.80 7.28
N ARG A 144 -15.08 2.09 7.60
CA ARG A 144 -16.06 3.12 7.26
C ARG A 144 -16.00 3.61 5.83
N ALA A 145 -14.80 3.74 5.25
CA ALA A 145 -14.62 4.17 3.87
C ALA A 145 -14.91 3.04 2.86
N LEU A 146 -14.50 1.82 3.20
CA LEU A 146 -14.75 0.60 2.42
C LEU A 146 -16.21 0.15 2.48
N TYR A 147 -16.96 0.52 3.54
CA TYR A 147 -18.37 0.17 3.68
C TYR A 147 -19.22 0.61 2.47
N TYR A 148 -18.78 1.64 1.77
CA TYR A 148 -19.53 2.17 0.63
C TYR A 148 -19.05 1.68 -0.73
N ASN A 149 -17.82 1.16 -0.88
CA ASN A 149 -17.26 0.86 -2.19
C ASN A 149 -16.59 -0.51 -2.39
N ASN A 150 -15.81 -1.00 -1.43
CA ASN A 150 -14.87 -2.09 -1.73
C ASN A 150 -14.82 -3.21 -0.68
N GLN A 151 -15.76 -3.30 0.26
CA GLN A 151 -15.75 -4.37 1.28
C GLN A 151 -15.73 -5.77 0.66
N GLU A 152 -16.41 -5.93 -0.47
CA GLU A 152 -16.51 -7.20 -1.17
C GLU A 152 -15.19 -7.61 -1.83
N GLU A 153 -14.28 -6.68 -2.03
CA GLU A 153 -12.96 -6.91 -2.66
C GLU A 153 -11.89 -7.33 -1.65
N LEU A 154 -12.16 -7.27 -0.36
CA LEU A 154 -11.24 -7.72 0.67
C LEU A 154 -11.23 -9.25 0.78
N LEU A 155 -10.08 -9.78 1.19
CA LEU A 155 -9.95 -11.19 1.56
C LEU A 155 -10.75 -11.46 2.84
N ASP A 156 -11.51 -12.55 2.85
CA ASP A 156 -12.20 -13.00 4.06
C ASP A 156 -11.20 -13.56 5.08
N MET A 157 -11.03 -12.83 6.17
CA MET A 157 -10.14 -13.14 7.28
C MET A 157 -10.89 -13.60 8.54
N SER A 158 -12.19 -13.90 8.44
CA SER A 158 -13.05 -14.26 9.58
C SER A 158 -12.71 -15.62 10.19
N ASN A 159 -12.21 -16.56 9.38
CA ASN A 159 -11.77 -17.88 9.86
C ASN A 159 -10.27 -17.84 10.21
N GLU A 160 -9.91 -18.09 11.49
CA GLU A 160 -8.52 -18.00 11.96
C GLU A 160 -7.53 -18.90 11.22
N LYS A 161 -7.92 -20.13 10.87
CA LYS A 161 -7.03 -21.06 10.14
C LYS A 161 -6.77 -20.57 8.72
N THR A 162 -7.81 -20.15 8.03
CA THR A 162 -7.71 -19.58 6.69
C THR A 162 -6.94 -18.26 6.73
N ALA A 163 -7.23 -17.40 7.71
CA ALA A 163 -6.53 -16.14 7.91
C ALA A 163 -5.03 -16.32 8.14
N ALA A 164 -4.61 -17.35 8.89
CA ALA A 164 -3.19 -17.65 9.10
C ALA A 164 -2.48 -18.00 7.79
N ILE A 165 -3.09 -18.81 6.94
CA ILE A 165 -2.56 -19.18 5.62
C ILE A 165 -2.49 -17.94 4.70
N VAL A 166 -3.56 -17.15 4.67
CA VAL A 166 -3.63 -15.91 3.88
C VAL A 166 -2.55 -14.93 4.32
N ARG A 167 -2.35 -14.73 5.63
CA ARG A 167 -1.29 -13.85 6.15
C ARG A 167 0.10 -14.33 5.78
N ALA A 168 0.36 -15.64 5.85
CA ALA A 168 1.65 -16.18 5.43
C ALA A 168 1.92 -15.90 3.94
N TYR A 169 0.90 -16.02 3.09
CA TYR A 169 1.02 -15.70 1.68
C TYR A 169 1.19 -14.19 1.42
N ILE A 170 0.43 -13.34 2.12
CA ILE A 170 0.62 -11.88 2.08
C ILE A 170 2.06 -11.49 2.46
N GLN A 171 2.61 -12.09 3.51
CA GLN A 171 4.00 -11.87 3.90
C GLN A 171 4.99 -12.27 2.81
N ASN A 172 4.73 -13.38 2.11
CA ASN A 172 5.55 -13.79 0.98
C ASN A 172 5.46 -12.80 -0.19
N LEU A 173 4.25 -12.32 -0.53
CA LEU A 173 4.06 -11.29 -1.56
C LEU A 173 4.77 -9.98 -1.18
N GLN A 174 4.67 -9.57 0.08
CA GLN A 174 5.36 -8.38 0.59
C GLN A 174 6.88 -8.53 0.56
N PHE A 175 7.39 -9.72 0.87
CA PHE A 175 8.82 -10.01 0.77
C PHE A 175 9.31 -9.97 -0.69
N THR A 176 8.50 -10.50 -1.62
CA THR A 176 8.89 -10.62 -3.03
C THR A 176 8.70 -9.32 -3.80
N TYR A 177 7.58 -8.62 -3.59
CA TYR A 177 7.13 -7.49 -4.42
C TYR A 177 6.94 -6.19 -3.64
N GLY A 178 7.01 -6.23 -2.29
CA GLY A 178 6.60 -5.12 -1.43
C GLY A 178 7.37 -3.82 -1.69
N GLU A 179 8.69 -3.89 -1.87
CA GLU A 179 9.51 -2.72 -2.18
C GLU A 179 9.10 -2.06 -3.49
N TYR A 180 8.85 -2.85 -4.52
CA TYR A 180 8.44 -2.37 -5.84
C TYR A 180 7.01 -1.81 -5.84
N SER A 181 6.08 -2.47 -5.12
CA SER A 181 4.70 -1.97 -4.95
C SER A 181 4.67 -0.66 -4.17
N GLU A 182 5.45 -0.56 -3.09
CA GLU A 182 5.60 0.65 -2.29
C GLU A 182 6.19 1.80 -3.11
N ALA A 183 7.26 1.55 -3.87
CA ALA A 183 7.88 2.54 -4.75
C ALA A 183 6.88 3.07 -5.79
N MET A 184 6.14 2.17 -6.47
CA MET A 184 5.12 2.60 -7.44
C MET A 184 4.01 3.42 -6.78
N ALA A 185 3.51 2.99 -5.61
CA ALA A 185 2.47 3.70 -4.89
C ALA A 185 2.91 5.12 -4.48
N ARG A 186 4.13 5.28 -4.00
CA ARG A 186 4.72 6.58 -3.65
C ARG A 186 4.88 7.49 -4.87
N LEU A 187 5.34 6.94 -5.98
CA LEU A 187 5.47 7.69 -7.24
C LEU A 187 4.11 8.17 -7.74
N VAL A 188 3.07 7.34 -7.65
CA VAL A 188 1.70 7.73 -7.99
C VAL A 188 1.24 8.89 -7.11
N GLN A 189 1.38 8.80 -5.78
CA GLN A 189 1.01 9.87 -4.85
C GLN A 189 1.80 11.15 -5.14
N LYS A 190 3.11 11.06 -5.38
CA LYS A 190 3.97 12.19 -5.75
C LYS A 190 3.43 12.95 -6.98
N HIS A 191 3.07 12.23 -8.04
CA HIS A 191 2.56 12.84 -9.26
C HIS A 191 1.14 13.38 -9.11
N TYR A 192 0.29 12.76 -8.30
CA TYR A 192 -1.00 13.32 -7.96
C TYR A 192 -0.88 14.63 -7.18
N VAL A 193 -0.02 14.69 -6.16
CA VAL A 193 0.25 15.92 -5.40
C VAL A 193 0.80 17.01 -6.32
N LYS A 194 1.74 16.68 -7.19
CA LYS A 194 2.28 17.62 -8.19
C LYS A 194 1.20 18.17 -9.13
N SER A 195 0.14 17.40 -9.39
CA SER A 195 -1.02 17.84 -10.17
C SER A 195 -2.08 18.61 -9.35
N GLY A 196 -1.80 18.92 -8.08
CA GLY A 196 -2.69 19.70 -7.20
C GLY A 196 -3.74 18.86 -6.47
N ARG A 197 -3.64 17.51 -6.46
CA ARG A 197 -4.59 16.66 -5.77
C ARG A 197 -4.25 16.56 -4.27
N HIS A 198 -5.28 16.50 -3.45
CA HIS A 198 -5.13 16.31 -2.00
C HIS A 198 -4.59 14.90 -1.72
N ASN A 199 -3.52 14.82 -0.93
CA ASN A 199 -2.83 13.58 -0.62
C ASN A 199 -3.46 12.87 0.59
N ARG A 200 -3.87 11.61 0.39
CA ARG A 200 -4.34 10.72 1.47
C ARG A 200 -3.35 9.59 1.77
N GLY A 201 -2.21 9.60 1.07
CA GLY A 201 -1.08 8.70 1.31
C GLY A 201 -1.21 7.31 0.67
N VAL A 202 -0.24 6.48 1.04
CA VAL A 202 -0.18 5.05 0.69
C VAL A 202 -0.70 4.24 1.86
N LYS A 203 -1.59 3.27 1.59
CA LYS A 203 -2.22 2.41 2.61
C LYS A 203 -2.03 0.93 2.29
N ARG A 204 -2.16 0.08 3.31
CA ARG A 204 -2.06 -1.37 3.17
C ARG A 204 -3.39 -2.03 3.43
N GLN A 205 -3.87 -2.82 2.45
CA GLN A 205 -5.11 -3.57 2.55
C GLN A 205 -4.98 -4.96 1.92
N PRO A 206 -5.68 -5.99 2.46
CA PRO A 206 -5.67 -7.34 1.93
C PRO A 206 -6.68 -7.47 0.77
N LEU A 207 -6.41 -6.78 -0.36
CA LEU A 207 -7.26 -6.76 -1.54
C LEU A 207 -7.12 -8.03 -2.37
N LYS A 208 -8.25 -8.66 -2.71
CA LYS A 208 -8.29 -9.92 -3.48
C LYS A 208 -7.56 -9.83 -4.82
N VAL A 209 -7.75 -8.74 -5.56
CA VAL A 209 -7.13 -8.57 -6.86
C VAL A 209 -5.61 -8.48 -6.77
N LEU A 210 -5.07 -7.79 -5.76
CA LEU A 210 -3.62 -7.70 -5.53
C LEU A 210 -3.05 -8.99 -4.93
N TYR A 211 -3.85 -9.72 -4.14
CA TYR A 211 -3.48 -11.03 -3.59
C TYR A 211 -3.29 -12.09 -4.68
N ALA A 212 -4.10 -12.04 -5.72
CA ALA A 212 -4.12 -13.04 -6.78
C ALA A 212 -3.14 -12.74 -7.92
N THR A 213 -2.51 -11.56 -7.95
CA THR A 213 -1.49 -11.22 -8.96
C THR A 213 -0.10 -11.61 -8.50
N ASP A 214 0.71 -12.14 -9.43
CA ASP A 214 2.08 -12.62 -9.19
C ASP A 214 3.11 -11.60 -9.72
N MET A 215 2.93 -10.33 -9.32
CA MET A 215 3.78 -9.20 -9.69
C MET A 215 3.60 -8.03 -8.73
N PRO A 216 4.52 -7.02 -8.72
CA PRO A 216 4.29 -5.76 -8.05
C PRO A 216 2.95 -5.15 -8.47
N GLY A 217 2.13 -4.75 -7.51
CA GLY A 217 0.77 -4.24 -7.81
C GLY A 217 0.32 -3.15 -6.87
N ILE A 218 -0.46 -2.24 -7.41
CA ILE A 218 -1.15 -1.16 -6.68
C ILE A 218 -2.62 -1.09 -7.08
N LEU A 219 -3.46 -0.60 -6.16
CA LEU A 219 -4.79 -0.08 -6.47
C LEU A 219 -4.78 1.42 -6.13
N THR A 220 -5.15 2.26 -7.09
CA THR A 220 -5.19 3.70 -6.89
C THR A 220 -6.62 4.23 -6.92
N GLU A 221 -7.01 4.95 -5.87
CA GLU A 221 -8.25 5.69 -5.74
C GLU A 221 -8.04 7.11 -6.25
N ILE A 222 -8.63 7.42 -7.38
CA ILE A 222 -8.38 8.67 -8.12
C ILE A 222 -9.14 9.88 -7.58
N GLY A 223 -9.94 9.71 -6.54
CA GLY A 223 -10.75 10.75 -5.90
C GLY A 223 -12.06 10.20 -5.36
N PHE A 224 -12.89 11.08 -4.80
CA PHE A 224 -14.17 10.72 -4.18
C PHE A 224 -15.33 11.13 -5.09
N LEU A 225 -16.05 10.15 -5.63
CA LEU A 225 -17.22 10.37 -6.49
C LEU A 225 -18.35 11.11 -5.74
N SER A 226 -18.47 10.91 -4.43
CA SER A 226 -19.44 11.57 -3.56
C SER A 226 -19.16 13.07 -3.30
N ASN A 227 -17.95 13.56 -3.63
CA ASN A 227 -17.60 14.97 -3.53
C ASN A 227 -17.88 15.69 -4.86
N SER A 228 -18.65 16.79 -4.81
CA SER A 228 -19.12 17.47 -6.04
C SER A 228 -17.99 18.10 -6.87
N GLU A 229 -16.92 18.58 -6.24
CA GLU A 229 -15.77 19.18 -6.93
C GLU A 229 -14.91 18.10 -7.58
N GLU A 230 -14.63 17.02 -6.86
CA GLU A 230 -13.88 15.87 -7.39
C GLU A 230 -14.67 15.14 -8.49
N TYR A 231 -15.99 14.98 -8.31
CA TYR A 231 -16.86 14.47 -9.36
C TYR A 231 -16.74 15.30 -10.64
N ALA A 232 -16.89 16.63 -10.53
CA ALA A 232 -16.79 17.52 -11.69
C ALA A 232 -15.42 17.44 -12.36
N TYR A 233 -14.35 17.33 -11.57
CA TYR A 233 -12.99 17.15 -12.06
C TYR A 233 -12.81 15.80 -12.78
N MET A 234 -13.14 14.68 -12.13
CA MET A 234 -12.97 13.33 -12.66
C MET A 234 -13.87 13.05 -13.88
N ASN A 235 -15.06 13.69 -13.94
CA ASN A 235 -15.98 13.55 -15.06
C ASN A 235 -15.65 14.50 -16.22
N SER A 236 -14.65 15.36 -16.10
CA SER A 236 -14.21 16.26 -17.17
C SER A 236 -13.10 15.64 -18.02
N ALA A 237 -13.08 15.92 -19.32
CA ALA A 237 -12.02 15.48 -20.23
C ALA A 237 -10.63 15.94 -19.77
N LYS A 238 -10.53 17.18 -19.23
CA LYS A 238 -9.30 17.76 -18.69
C LYS A 238 -8.83 17.02 -17.45
N GLY A 239 -9.71 16.78 -16.47
CA GLY A 239 -9.38 16.08 -15.22
C GLY A 239 -8.93 14.65 -15.48
N GLN A 240 -9.64 13.92 -16.34
CA GLN A 240 -9.26 12.56 -16.74
C GLN A 240 -7.88 12.53 -17.43
N ALA A 241 -7.61 13.50 -18.31
CA ALA A 241 -6.30 13.59 -18.97
C ALA A 241 -5.18 13.91 -17.96
N GLN A 242 -5.43 14.75 -16.96
CA GLN A 242 -4.47 15.06 -15.91
C GLN A 242 -4.20 13.86 -14.98
N ILE A 243 -5.24 13.09 -14.61
CA ILE A 243 -5.09 11.86 -13.83
C ILE A 243 -4.26 10.84 -14.61
N ALA A 244 -4.62 10.57 -15.87
CA ALA A 244 -3.88 9.66 -16.72
C ALA A 244 -2.43 10.09 -16.93
N ARG A 245 -2.17 11.40 -17.04
CA ARG A 245 -0.82 11.98 -17.13
C ARG A 245 -0.02 11.72 -15.86
N ALA A 246 -0.58 11.98 -14.67
CA ALA A 246 0.09 11.73 -13.40
C ALA A 246 0.48 10.24 -13.24
N LEU A 247 -0.42 9.33 -13.61
CA LEU A 247 -0.14 7.89 -13.60
C LEU A 247 0.95 7.50 -14.63
N CYS A 248 0.91 8.05 -15.84
CA CYS A 248 1.93 7.78 -16.86
C CYS A 248 3.32 8.27 -16.42
N ASP A 249 3.40 9.46 -15.83
CA ASP A 249 4.66 10.00 -15.31
C ASP A 249 5.17 9.18 -14.12
N ALA A 250 4.29 8.67 -13.26
CA ALA A 250 4.65 7.71 -12.22
C ALA A 250 5.21 6.40 -12.79
N VAL A 251 4.64 5.87 -13.88
CA VAL A 251 5.18 4.67 -14.57
C VAL A 251 6.57 4.94 -15.14
N LYS A 252 6.84 6.13 -15.70
CA LYS A 252 8.19 6.50 -16.17
C LYS A 252 9.21 6.50 -15.04
N ASP A 253 8.86 7.16 -13.93
CA ASP A 253 9.72 7.22 -12.75
C ASP A 253 9.92 5.81 -12.16
N TYR A 254 8.89 4.96 -12.18
CA TYR A 254 8.98 3.57 -11.72
C TYR A 254 9.93 2.73 -12.58
N VAL A 255 9.87 2.88 -13.92
CA VAL A 255 10.84 2.23 -14.83
C VAL A 255 12.27 2.67 -14.52
N ALA A 256 12.48 3.96 -14.22
CA ALA A 256 13.78 4.48 -13.83
C ALA A 256 14.23 3.94 -12.45
N PHE A 257 13.31 3.82 -11.49
CA PHE A 257 13.56 3.20 -10.20
C PHE A 257 14.00 1.73 -10.33
N VAL A 258 13.25 0.93 -11.07
CA VAL A 258 13.58 -0.50 -11.31
C VAL A 258 14.94 -0.66 -11.99
N ARG A 259 15.34 0.30 -12.84
CA ARG A 259 16.66 0.33 -13.48
C ARG A 259 17.78 0.86 -12.57
N GLY A 260 17.47 1.27 -11.34
CA GLY A 260 18.42 1.83 -10.39
C GLY A 260 18.91 3.26 -10.74
N THR A 261 18.21 3.96 -11.64
CA THR A 261 18.55 5.33 -12.07
C THR A 261 17.74 6.40 -11.33
N LEU A 262 16.76 6.02 -10.54
CA LEU A 262 15.94 6.88 -9.68
C LEU A 262 15.86 6.27 -8.28
N LEU A 263 16.05 7.10 -7.25
CA LEU A 263 15.71 6.74 -5.87
C LEU A 263 14.34 7.32 -5.52
N VAL A 264 13.53 6.57 -4.79
CA VAL A 264 12.24 7.04 -4.29
C VAL A 264 12.42 7.42 -2.82
N ASP A 265 12.34 8.73 -2.53
CA ASP A 265 12.48 9.26 -1.17
C ASP A 265 11.29 8.85 -0.28
N ASP A 266 11.60 8.39 0.92
CA ASP A 266 10.62 7.94 1.90
C ASP A 266 9.87 9.10 2.60
N ASP A 267 10.44 10.32 2.62
CA ASP A 267 10.04 11.34 3.58
C ASP A 267 8.98 12.35 3.08
N ALA A 268 8.80 12.52 1.78
CA ALA A 268 7.99 13.64 1.25
C ALA A 268 6.47 13.42 1.23
N ILE A 269 5.98 12.20 1.41
CA ILE A 269 4.58 11.85 1.14
C ILE A 269 3.74 11.70 2.42
N TYR A 270 4.39 11.46 3.57
CA TYR A 270 3.67 11.24 4.84
C TYR A 270 3.35 12.51 5.62
N GLU A 271 4.01 13.64 5.36
CA GLU A 271 3.82 14.87 6.17
C GLU A 271 2.44 15.53 6.02
N GLN A 272 1.68 15.23 4.95
CA GLN A 272 0.36 15.84 4.71
C GLN A 272 -0.84 14.96 5.10
N ALA A 273 -0.66 13.66 5.28
CA ALA A 273 -1.77 12.74 5.54
C ALA A 273 -2.36 12.86 6.96
N ASP A 274 -1.60 13.40 7.91
CA ASP A 274 -2.00 13.47 9.34
C ASP A 274 -2.81 14.73 9.71
N ALA A 275 -2.96 15.69 8.81
CA ALA A 275 -3.58 16.98 9.14
C ALA A 275 -5.12 17.00 9.08
N ASP A 276 -5.76 16.04 8.41
CA ASP A 276 -7.20 16.07 8.09
C ASP A 276 -8.06 14.97 8.76
N VAL A 277 -7.53 14.23 9.74
CA VAL A 277 -8.36 13.34 10.57
C VAL A 277 -8.94 14.14 11.74
N ALA A 278 -9.71 15.20 11.44
CA ALA A 278 -10.61 15.80 12.40
C ALA A 278 -11.86 14.93 12.47
N GLU A 279 -12.12 14.36 13.65
CA GLU A 279 -13.36 13.66 13.98
C GLU A 279 -14.58 14.55 13.69
N PRO A 280 -15.69 14.00 13.16
CA PRO A 280 -16.95 14.74 13.15
C PRO A 280 -17.43 14.92 14.60
N ALA A 281 -17.62 16.17 14.98
CA ALA A 281 -18.10 16.58 16.28
C ALA A 281 -19.36 15.78 16.71
N ALA A 282 -19.25 15.03 17.78
CA ALA A 282 -20.38 14.55 18.53
C ALA A 282 -21.03 15.75 19.24
N ALA A 283 -22.37 15.80 19.23
CA ALA A 283 -23.18 16.86 19.77
C ALA A 283 -22.88 17.15 21.25
N SER A 284 -22.93 18.43 21.53
CA SER A 284 -22.81 19.13 22.78
C SER A 284 -23.34 18.44 24.03
N ASP A 285 -22.56 18.45 25.10
CA ASP A 285 -23.08 18.84 26.41
C ASP A 285 -22.07 19.73 27.18
N LYS A 286 -22.63 20.75 27.83
CA LYS A 286 -21.96 21.86 28.48
C LYS A 286 -21.28 21.45 29.78
N ALA A 287 -20.12 21.96 30.04
CA ALA A 287 -19.61 22.71 31.22
C ALA A 287 -18.14 22.30 31.49
N ASP A 288 -17.23 23.14 31.61
CA ASP A 288 -16.78 23.99 32.67
C ASP A 288 -15.41 24.61 32.31
N LYS A 289 -15.21 25.85 32.75
CA LYS A 289 -14.02 26.63 32.47
C LYS A 289 -12.87 26.24 33.41
N GLY A 290 -11.81 25.68 32.86
CA GLY A 290 -10.54 25.50 33.55
C GLY A 290 -9.38 25.99 32.67
N SER A 291 -8.84 27.18 32.98
CA SER A 291 -7.68 27.79 32.35
C SER A 291 -6.45 26.89 32.50
N VAL A 292 -5.90 26.39 31.38
CA VAL A 292 -4.55 25.77 31.35
C VAL A 292 -3.69 26.56 30.39
N LYS A 293 -2.57 27.06 30.94
CA LYS A 293 -1.54 27.85 30.28
C LYS A 293 -0.93 27.09 29.11
N THR A 294 -0.92 27.69 27.93
CA THR A 294 -0.22 27.23 26.74
C THR A 294 1.30 27.31 26.94
N GLY A 295 1.90 26.14 27.22
CA GLY A 295 3.35 25.97 27.09
C GLY A 295 3.70 25.72 25.63
N LYS A 296 4.62 26.50 25.07
CA LYS A 296 5.23 26.31 23.73
C LYS A 296 5.77 24.89 23.61
N ALA A 297 5.15 24.04 22.78
CA ALA A 297 5.69 22.74 22.43
C ALA A 297 7.00 22.93 21.63
N LYS A 298 8.10 22.42 22.17
CA LYS A 298 9.37 22.27 21.45
C LYS A 298 9.13 21.27 20.30
N GLN A 299 9.39 21.66 19.06
CA GLN A 299 9.41 20.73 17.92
C GLN A 299 10.50 19.66 18.18
N GLU A 300 10.08 18.44 18.44
CA GLU A 300 10.99 17.32 18.66
C GLU A 300 11.53 16.84 17.32
N LYS A 301 12.88 16.83 17.19
CA LYS A 301 13.59 16.39 15.99
C LYS A 301 13.40 14.89 15.77
N THR A 302 13.10 14.48 14.52
CA THR A 302 13.07 13.07 14.12
C THR A 302 14.48 12.47 14.21
N PHE A 303 14.56 11.20 14.67
CA PHE A 303 15.79 10.41 14.70
C PHE A 303 15.49 8.97 14.28
N TYR A 304 16.55 8.20 14.00
CA TYR A 304 16.43 6.80 13.60
C TYR A 304 16.96 5.87 14.68
N ALA A 305 16.38 4.67 14.78
CA ALA A 305 16.83 3.61 15.69
C ALA A 305 16.70 2.26 14.98
N VAL A 306 17.34 1.23 15.53
CA VAL A 306 17.21 -0.15 15.04
C VAL A 306 16.33 -0.94 15.99
N GLN A 307 15.14 -1.36 15.52
CA GLN A 307 14.26 -2.22 16.29
C GLN A 307 14.78 -3.66 16.29
N LEU A 308 14.95 -4.21 17.48
CA LEU A 308 15.41 -5.59 17.70
C LEU A 308 14.26 -6.58 17.73
N ILE A 309 13.28 -6.30 18.58
CA ILE A 309 12.11 -7.14 18.80
C ILE A 309 10.87 -6.31 19.10
N ALA A 310 9.71 -6.93 18.92
CA ALA A 310 8.43 -6.44 19.40
C ALA A 310 7.78 -7.51 20.29
N SER A 311 7.09 -7.10 21.36
CA SER A 311 6.47 -8.00 22.31
C SER A 311 5.06 -7.59 22.70
N ALA A 312 4.19 -8.58 22.91
CA ALA A 312 2.85 -8.35 23.46
C ALA A 312 2.87 -8.06 24.97
N LYS A 313 3.90 -8.56 25.67
CA LYS A 313 4.13 -8.32 27.10
C LYS A 313 5.37 -7.47 27.27
N ARG A 314 5.36 -6.63 28.31
CA ARG A 314 6.52 -5.80 28.64
C ARG A 314 7.71 -6.68 29.06
N VAL A 315 8.86 -6.40 28.48
CA VAL A 315 10.11 -7.12 28.73
C VAL A 315 11.10 -6.15 29.39
N PRO A 316 11.65 -6.48 30.57
CA PRO A 316 12.62 -5.63 31.20
C PRO A 316 13.85 -5.39 30.29
N PRO A 317 14.38 -4.16 30.16
CA PRO A 317 15.52 -3.88 29.27
C PRO A 317 16.79 -4.71 29.56
N LYS A 318 16.88 -5.26 30.76
CA LYS A 318 18.00 -6.14 31.20
C LYS A 318 17.73 -7.63 31.00
N ASP A 319 16.63 -7.99 30.31
CA ASP A 319 16.31 -9.39 30.04
C ASP A 319 17.34 -10.04 29.10
N ARG A 320 17.57 -11.35 29.33
CA ARG A 320 18.56 -12.14 28.57
C ARG A 320 18.26 -12.24 27.06
N GLN A 321 16.99 -12.08 26.66
CA GLN A 321 16.61 -12.14 25.26
C GLN A 321 17.23 -11.03 24.42
N PHE A 322 17.67 -9.93 25.03
CA PHE A 322 18.37 -8.83 24.32
C PHE A 322 19.85 -9.12 24.05
N LYS A 323 20.37 -10.28 24.42
CA LYS A 323 21.73 -10.74 24.12
C LYS A 323 22.81 -9.66 24.47
N SER A 324 23.66 -9.30 23.51
CA SER A 324 24.70 -8.27 23.70
C SER A 324 24.16 -6.83 23.89
N TYR A 325 22.89 -6.62 23.55
CA TYR A 325 22.16 -5.34 23.72
C TYR A 325 21.41 -5.23 25.04
N ARG A 326 21.60 -6.17 25.94
CA ARG A 326 21.01 -6.17 27.28
C ARG A 326 21.33 -4.88 28.03
N GLY A 327 20.30 -4.18 28.50
CA GLY A 327 20.43 -2.90 29.18
C GLY A 327 20.73 -1.69 28.28
N LYS A 328 20.82 -1.91 26.94
CA LYS A 328 21.07 -0.86 25.95
C LYS A 328 19.86 -0.58 25.06
N VAL A 329 18.74 -1.23 25.33
CA VAL A 329 17.50 -1.05 24.55
C VAL A 329 16.65 0.09 25.10
N THR A 330 16.04 0.84 24.21
CA THR A 330 14.99 1.83 24.49
C THR A 330 13.63 1.18 24.17
N GLU A 331 12.71 1.24 25.13
CA GLU A 331 11.34 0.76 24.96
C GLU A 331 10.48 1.88 24.38
N PHE A 332 9.74 1.56 23.32
CA PHE A 332 8.66 2.38 22.77
C PHE A 332 7.35 1.64 22.94
N VAL A 333 6.31 2.35 23.37
CA VAL A 333 4.97 1.77 23.51
C VAL A 333 4.11 2.27 22.36
N THR A 334 3.64 1.32 21.54
CA THR A 334 2.81 1.60 20.35
C THR A 334 1.44 0.95 20.53
N GLY A 335 0.53 1.13 19.57
CA GLY A 335 -0.73 0.39 19.51
C GLY A 335 -0.56 -1.08 19.09
N GLY A 336 -1.64 -1.86 19.22
CA GLY A 336 -1.74 -3.25 18.73
C GLY A 336 -1.17 -4.34 19.64
N ARG A 337 -1.18 -5.59 19.12
CA ARG A 337 -0.83 -6.81 19.88
C ARG A 337 0.60 -6.79 20.42
N PHE A 338 1.59 -6.39 19.58
CA PHE A 338 3.02 -6.30 19.96
C PHE A 338 3.37 -4.85 20.30
N ARG A 339 2.71 -4.30 21.32
CA ARG A 339 2.78 -2.90 21.71
C ARG A 339 4.12 -2.42 22.22
N TYR A 340 4.95 -3.31 22.73
CA TYR A 340 6.28 -2.98 23.26
C TYR A 340 7.33 -3.23 22.17
N LYS A 341 7.94 -2.16 21.69
CA LYS A 341 9.02 -2.17 20.69
C LYS A 341 10.33 -1.85 21.39
N TYR A 342 11.34 -2.65 21.14
CA TYR A 342 12.66 -2.48 21.77
C TYR A 342 13.68 -2.15 20.70
N CYS A 343 14.25 -0.95 20.80
CA CYS A 343 15.17 -0.40 19.80
C CYS A 343 16.52 -0.11 20.40
N VAL A 344 17.55 -0.09 19.56
CA VAL A 344 18.93 0.32 19.94
C VAL A 344 19.41 1.45 19.06
N GLY A 345 20.22 2.34 19.66
CA GLY A 345 20.79 3.49 19.01
C GLY A 345 19.81 4.64 18.87
N ARG A 346 20.39 5.82 18.64
CA ARG A 346 19.68 7.06 18.27
C ARG A 346 20.54 7.75 17.24
N PHE A 347 20.10 7.80 16.00
CA PHE A 347 20.88 8.26 14.86
C PHE A 347 20.18 9.44 14.20
N ASP A 348 20.94 10.45 13.81
CA ASP A 348 20.41 11.63 13.12
C ASP A 348 20.04 11.34 11.67
N THR A 349 20.61 10.29 11.06
CA THR A 349 20.35 9.90 9.67
C THR A 349 20.05 8.40 9.57
N ARG A 350 19.20 8.03 8.61
CA ARG A 350 18.87 6.65 8.30
C ARG A 350 20.12 5.83 7.92
N LYS A 351 21.05 6.42 7.17
CA LYS A 351 22.31 5.79 6.77
C LYS A 351 23.17 5.35 7.97
N GLN A 352 23.20 6.15 9.04
CA GLN A 352 23.89 5.76 10.28
C GLN A 352 23.19 4.59 10.98
N ALA A 353 21.85 4.58 11.00
CA ALA A 353 21.08 3.48 11.56
C ALA A 353 21.24 2.18 10.75
N GLU A 354 21.32 2.27 9.43
CA GLU A 354 21.56 1.13 8.53
C GLU A 354 22.97 0.54 8.70
N ALA A 355 23.97 1.37 8.93
CA ALA A 355 25.30 0.89 9.28
C ALA A 355 25.26 0.07 10.60
N LYS A 356 24.50 0.53 11.60
CA LYS A 356 24.29 -0.22 12.85
C LYS A 356 23.44 -1.48 12.64
N LEU A 357 22.46 -1.46 11.75
CA LEU A 357 21.62 -2.60 11.42
C LEU A 357 22.43 -3.81 10.94
N ALA A 358 23.48 -3.60 10.15
CA ALA A 358 24.35 -4.68 9.67
C ALA A 358 25.03 -5.45 10.85
N GLU A 359 25.41 -4.72 11.90
CA GLU A 359 25.95 -5.32 13.13
C GLU A 359 24.85 -6.04 13.92
N VAL A 360 23.70 -5.39 14.10
CA VAL A 360 22.56 -5.91 14.87
C VAL A 360 22.03 -7.22 14.29
N ARG A 361 21.97 -7.33 12.97
CA ARG A 361 21.45 -8.53 12.28
C ARG A 361 22.29 -9.79 12.49
N ARG A 362 23.48 -9.69 13.00
CA ARG A 362 24.28 -10.86 13.42
C ARG A 362 23.62 -11.61 14.57
N GLU A 363 22.87 -10.91 15.41
CA GLU A 363 22.19 -11.48 16.57
C GLU A 363 20.66 -11.47 16.43
N PHE A 364 20.10 -10.46 15.76
CA PHE A 364 18.66 -10.25 15.53
C PHE A 364 18.40 -10.14 14.03
N ARG A 365 18.20 -11.28 13.37
CA ARG A 365 18.08 -11.35 11.90
C ARG A 365 16.95 -10.50 11.34
N ASP A 366 15.84 -10.38 12.11
CA ASP A 366 14.63 -9.64 11.70
C ASP A 366 14.64 -8.18 12.17
N ALA A 367 15.79 -7.67 12.61
CA ALA A 367 15.94 -6.26 12.98
C ALA A 367 15.83 -5.36 11.76
N PHE A 368 15.26 -4.17 11.96
CA PHE A 368 15.10 -3.16 10.91
C PHE A 368 15.18 -1.74 11.49
N VAL A 369 15.42 -0.75 10.61
CA VAL A 369 15.47 0.66 10.99
C VAL A 369 14.07 1.21 11.15
N VAL A 370 13.85 1.99 12.21
CA VAL A 370 12.61 2.74 12.48
C VAL A 370 12.91 4.22 12.64
N SER A 371 11.96 5.07 12.22
CA SER A 371 11.97 6.50 12.53
C SER A 371 11.31 6.75 13.88
N CYS A 372 11.85 7.66 14.66
CA CYS A 372 11.35 8.00 16.00
C CYS A 372 11.26 9.52 16.16
N ARG A 373 10.22 9.98 16.87
CA ARG A 373 10.07 11.38 17.30
C ARG A 373 9.71 11.39 18.78
N GLY A 374 10.57 11.99 19.62
CA GLY A 374 10.41 11.90 21.06
C GLY A 374 10.44 10.46 21.56
N ASP A 375 9.36 10.03 22.21
CA ASP A 375 9.11 8.68 22.76
C ASP A 375 8.25 7.80 21.84
N ARG A 376 8.02 8.21 20.59
CA ARG A 376 7.17 7.50 19.62
C ARG A 376 7.98 7.02 18.43
N ILE A 377 7.65 5.80 17.98
CA ILE A 377 8.03 5.34 16.64
C ILE A 377 7.04 5.98 15.66
N VAL A 378 7.58 6.74 14.70
CA VAL A 378 6.85 7.33 13.58
C VAL A 378 7.29 6.59 12.33
N GLN A 379 6.38 5.79 11.76
CA GLN A 379 6.60 5.12 10.47
C GLN A 379 6.02 5.94 9.36
#